data_76302cea798d1a05f63e2226acdf9a18
#
_entry.id   76302cea798d1a05f63e2226acdf9a18
#
_cell.length_a   1.000
_cell.length_b   1.000
_cell.length_c   1.000
_cell.angle_alpha   90.00
_cell.angle_beta   90.00
_cell.angle_gamma   90.00
#
_symmetry.space_group_name_H-M   'P 1'
#
loop_
_entity.id
_entity.type
_entity.pdbx_description
1 polymer ?
#
loop_
_entity_poly.entity_id
_entity_poly.type
_entity_poly.pdbx_seq_one_letter_code
_entity_poly.pdbx_strand_id
1 'polypeptide(L)'
;YKRQELTQGANTSLSGALQGKVSGIDIASSSGMPGASSKIMIRGARSFTGDNSPLYVIDGVPVSGGMWYLNPNDVESIDVLKDASATAIYGSRGANGVVMVTTKQAQEGHTEINFDYSYGIQHSAKTYKMLDASQYAALHNEMRTNAGPEYSLNPAFADPESLGAGTDWMDAIFRTAPMQKVNLSMLGGNQKISHATSLGYYTQDGIMKNSSYNRLSLQSNISSKLASNITVRANVNLSAENRRTPVSYTH
;
A
#
# COMPACT_ATOMS: atom_id res chain seq x y z
N TYR A 1 0.32 -6.75 -17.66
CA TYR A 1 1.54 -6.80 -16.84
C TYR A 1 1.61 -8.15 -16.15
N LYS A 2 2.75 -8.82 -16.28
CA LYS A 2 2.95 -10.16 -15.75
C LYS A 2 3.55 -10.13 -14.35
N ARG A 3 3.38 -11.24 -13.60
CA ARG A 3 3.88 -11.45 -12.23
C ARG A 3 5.32 -10.97 -12.01
N GLN A 4 6.25 -11.29 -12.92
CA GLN A 4 7.67 -10.96 -12.77
C GLN A 4 7.92 -9.45 -12.63
N GLU A 5 7.11 -8.62 -13.27
CA GLU A 5 7.21 -7.17 -13.18
C GLU A 5 6.59 -6.64 -11.87
N LEU A 6 5.56 -7.32 -11.35
CA LEU A 6 4.84 -6.90 -10.14
C LEU A 6 5.58 -7.24 -8.85
N THR A 7 6.35 -8.33 -8.84
CA THR A 7 7.09 -8.80 -7.65
C THR A 7 8.49 -8.21 -7.52
N GLN A 8 8.97 -7.46 -8.51
CA GLN A 8 10.24 -6.74 -8.42
C GLN A 8 10.14 -5.57 -7.44
N GLY A 9 11.03 -5.58 -6.42
CA GLY A 9 11.12 -4.56 -5.40
C GLY A 9 10.34 -4.87 -4.12
N ALA A 10 10.51 -4.01 -3.13
CA ALA A 10 9.88 -4.12 -1.80
C ALA A 10 8.40 -3.69 -1.79
N ASN A 11 7.69 -3.88 -2.91
CA ASN A 11 6.29 -3.46 -3.01
C ASN A 11 5.39 -4.32 -2.11
N THR A 12 4.74 -3.66 -1.18
CA THR A 12 3.89 -4.27 -0.15
C THR A 12 2.41 -4.28 -0.54
N SER A 13 2.06 -3.47 -1.54
CA SER A 13 0.72 -3.37 -2.09
C SER A 13 0.73 -3.55 -3.60
N LEU A 14 -0.38 -4.03 -4.14
CA LEU A 14 -0.55 -4.22 -5.57
C LEU A 14 -0.52 -2.88 -6.33
N SER A 15 -1.07 -1.83 -5.72
CA SER A 15 -1.01 -0.47 -6.26
C SER A 15 0.42 0.06 -6.33
N GLY A 16 1.23 -0.15 -5.29
CA GLY A 16 2.66 0.20 -5.30
C GLY A 16 3.44 -0.56 -6.37
N ALA A 17 3.10 -1.83 -6.61
CA ALA A 17 3.73 -2.63 -7.65
C ALA A 17 3.44 -2.11 -9.08
N LEU A 18 2.34 -1.42 -9.30
CA LEU A 18 1.96 -0.82 -10.57
C LEU A 18 2.54 0.59 -10.79
N GLN A 19 2.99 1.25 -9.72
CA GLN A 19 3.46 2.63 -9.77
C GLN A 19 4.66 2.78 -10.72
N GLY A 20 4.57 3.72 -11.65
CA GLY A 20 5.60 4.00 -12.64
C GLY A 20 5.75 2.94 -13.76
N LYS A 21 5.00 1.82 -13.70
CA LYS A 21 5.09 0.75 -14.70
C LYS A 21 4.01 0.85 -15.78
N VAL A 22 2.85 1.38 -15.46
CA VAL A 22 1.70 1.43 -16.36
C VAL A 22 1.47 2.84 -16.88
N SER A 23 1.60 3.03 -18.19
CA SER A 23 1.35 4.33 -18.83
C SER A 23 -0.11 4.79 -18.65
N GLY A 24 -0.34 6.09 -18.38
CA GLY A 24 -1.67 6.67 -18.23
C GLY A 24 -2.44 6.25 -16.99
N ILE A 25 -1.72 5.72 -15.98
CA ILE A 25 -2.22 5.55 -14.62
C ILE A 25 -1.41 6.45 -13.71
N ASP A 26 -2.13 7.21 -12.90
CA ASP A 26 -1.58 7.98 -11.80
C ASP A 26 -1.87 7.24 -10.49
N ILE A 27 -0.81 6.95 -9.73
CA ILE A 27 -0.89 6.25 -8.45
C ILE A 27 -0.28 7.16 -7.40
N ALA A 28 -1.15 7.77 -6.62
CA ALA A 28 -0.77 8.63 -5.51
C ALA A 28 -0.93 7.86 -4.19
N SER A 29 0.17 7.75 -3.44
CA SER A 29 0.10 7.27 -2.05
C SER A 29 -0.43 8.38 -1.17
N SER A 30 -1.43 8.08 -0.35
CA SER A 30 -2.02 9.06 0.58
C SER A 30 -1.07 9.46 1.71
N SER A 31 -0.16 8.58 2.09
CA SER A 31 0.87 8.82 3.10
C SER A 31 1.97 7.77 3.04
N GLY A 32 3.09 8.00 3.73
CA GLY A 32 4.15 7.01 3.94
C GLY A 32 3.89 6.04 5.11
N MET A 33 2.71 6.05 5.69
CA MET A 33 2.38 5.16 6.82
C MET A 33 2.24 3.71 6.37
N PRO A 34 2.57 2.75 7.23
CA PRO A 34 2.36 1.33 6.98
C PRO A 34 0.90 1.03 6.61
N GLY A 35 0.69 0.25 5.55
CA GLY A 35 -0.65 -0.10 5.09
C GLY A 35 -1.49 1.06 4.55
N ALA A 36 -0.87 2.20 4.21
CA ALA A 36 -1.58 3.31 3.59
C ALA A 36 -2.14 2.89 2.22
N SER A 37 -3.38 3.27 1.95
CA SER A 37 -4.01 3.05 0.66
C SER A 37 -3.41 3.98 -0.39
N SER A 38 -3.23 3.47 -1.60
CA SER A 38 -2.88 4.30 -2.75
C SER A 38 -4.12 4.54 -3.59
N LYS A 39 -4.33 5.78 -4.00
CA LYS A 39 -5.39 6.15 -4.92
C LYS A 39 -4.90 5.93 -6.34
N ILE A 40 -5.65 5.15 -7.10
CA ILE A 40 -5.39 4.91 -8.53
C ILE A 40 -6.35 5.77 -9.34
N MET A 41 -5.82 6.52 -10.29
CA MET A 41 -6.60 7.27 -11.26
C MET A 41 -6.14 6.90 -12.68
N ILE A 42 -7.08 6.70 -13.57
CA ILE A 42 -6.82 6.41 -14.98
C ILE A 42 -7.17 7.63 -15.81
N ARG A 43 -6.16 8.18 -16.54
CA ARG A 43 -6.30 9.39 -17.36
C ARG A 43 -6.72 10.64 -16.59
N GLY A 44 -6.34 10.75 -15.30
CA GLY A 44 -6.62 11.88 -14.45
C GLY A 44 -8.03 11.92 -13.86
N ALA A 45 -8.32 13.00 -13.13
CA ALA A 45 -9.62 13.22 -12.51
C ALA A 45 -10.65 13.68 -13.57
N ARG A 46 -11.78 13.01 -13.66
CA ARG A 46 -12.90 13.36 -14.55
C ARG A 46 -14.01 14.13 -13.84
N SER A 47 -14.16 13.92 -12.56
CA SER A 47 -15.15 14.60 -11.73
C SER A 47 -14.47 15.39 -10.63
N PHE A 48 -14.97 16.59 -10.38
CA PHE A 48 -14.50 17.47 -9.31
C PHE A 48 -15.08 17.05 -7.94
N THR A 49 -16.29 16.49 -7.94
CA THR A 49 -17.03 16.12 -6.73
C THR A 49 -17.30 14.63 -6.59
N GLY A 50 -17.15 13.86 -7.68
CA GLY A 50 -17.41 12.43 -7.71
C GLY A 50 -16.18 11.58 -7.47
N ASP A 51 -16.39 10.28 -7.24
CA ASP A 51 -15.32 9.30 -7.15
C ASP A 51 -14.68 9.09 -8.54
N ASN A 52 -13.36 9.27 -8.62
CA ASN A 52 -12.56 9.06 -9.82
C ASN A 52 -11.83 7.71 -9.81
N SER A 53 -12.13 6.84 -8.85
CA SER A 53 -11.52 5.51 -8.74
C SER A 53 -11.96 4.61 -9.90
N PRO A 54 -11.06 3.79 -10.46
CA PRO A 54 -11.43 2.80 -11.47
C PRO A 54 -12.28 1.68 -10.86
N LEU A 55 -13.01 0.97 -11.71
CA LEU A 55 -13.63 -0.29 -11.32
C LEU A 55 -12.57 -1.38 -11.22
N TYR A 56 -12.58 -2.12 -10.13
CA TYR A 56 -11.73 -3.30 -9.96
C TYR A 56 -12.51 -4.56 -10.29
N VAL A 57 -11.90 -5.44 -11.08
CA VAL A 57 -12.48 -6.73 -11.46
C VAL A 57 -11.46 -7.82 -11.16
N ILE A 58 -11.79 -8.72 -10.26
CA ILE A 58 -10.89 -9.79 -9.82
C ILE A 58 -11.49 -11.13 -10.28
N ASP A 59 -10.74 -11.85 -11.10
CA ASP A 59 -11.18 -13.12 -11.73
C ASP A 59 -12.57 -13.03 -12.38
N GLY A 60 -12.84 -11.88 -13.01
CA GLY A 60 -14.12 -11.60 -13.67
C GLY A 60 -15.22 -11.05 -12.78
N VAL A 61 -15.01 -10.94 -11.46
CA VAL A 61 -16.00 -10.43 -10.51
C VAL A 61 -15.70 -8.97 -10.16
N PRO A 62 -16.63 -8.04 -10.40
CA PRO A 62 -16.48 -6.65 -9.99
C PRO A 62 -16.50 -6.51 -8.46
N VAL A 63 -15.50 -5.82 -7.91
CA VAL A 63 -15.37 -5.59 -6.47
C VAL A 63 -15.36 -4.10 -6.15
N SER A 64 -15.85 -3.75 -4.97
CA SER A 64 -15.84 -2.38 -4.45
C SER A 64 -14.70 -2.22 -3.43
N GLY A 65 -14.14 -1.01 -3.32
CA GLY A 65 -13.16 -0.69 -2.28
C GLY A 65 -11.68 -0.94 -2.61
N GLY A 66 -11.36 -1.39 -3.84
CA GLY A 66 -9.97 -1.51 -4.29
C GLY A 66 -9.34 -2.89 -4.10
N MET A 67 -8.04 -2.96 -4.28
CA MET A 67 -7.24 -4.21 -4.30
C MET A 67 -6.39 -4.42 -3.03
N TRP A 68 -6.68 -3.70 -1.96
CA TRP A 68 -5.83 -3.66 -0.76
C TRP A 68 -5.66 -5.01 -0.07
N TYR A 69 -6.68 -5.87 -0.18
CA TYR A 69 -6.69 -7.20 0.45
C TYR A 69 -5.93 -8.26 -0.36
N LEU A 70 -5.65 -8.01 -1.65
CA LEU A 70 -4.92 -8.95 -2.48
C LEU A 70 -3.43 -8.98 -2.14
N ASN A 71 -2.90 -10.19 -2.04
CA ASN A 71 -1.47 -10.38 -1.95
C ASN A 71 -0.86 -10.30 -3.37
N PRO A 72 0.13 -9.44 -3.63
CA PRO A 72 0.78 -9.37 -4.94
C PRO A 72 1.35 -10.71 -5.45
N ASN A 73 1.71 -11.63 -4.53
CA ASN A 73 2.22 -12.93 -4.90
C ASN A 73 1.16 -13.87 -5.51
N ASP A 74 -0.13 -13.58 -5.27
CA ASP A 74 -1.25 -14.39 -5.76
C ASP A 74 -1.74 -13.93 -7.14
N VAL A 75 -1.21 -12.80 -7.62
CA VAL A 75 -1.58 -12.24 -8.91
C VAL A 75 -0.75 -12.84 -10.03
N GLU A 76 -1.42 -13.26 -11.09
CA GLU A 76 -0.81 -13.72 -12.33
C GLU A 76 -0.60 -12.55 -13.30
N SER A 77 -1.64 -11.76 -13.53
CA SER A 77 -1.58 -10.59 -14.41
C SER A 77 -2.52 -9.48 -13.98
N ILE A 78 -2.20 -8.26 -14.44
CA ILE A 78 -3.07 -7.09 -14.30
C ILE A 78 -3.21 -6.44 -15.68
N ASP A 79 -4.44 -6.26 -16.10
CA ASP A 79 -4.80 -5.56 -17.32
C ASP A 79 -5.62 -4.32 -17.00
N VAL A 80 -5.31 -3.22 -17.70
CA VAL A 80 -5.99 -1.95 -17.46
C VAL A 80 -6.70 -1.50 -18.72
N LEU A 81 -8.03 -1.52 -18.65
CA LEU A 81 -8.90 -1.05 -19.70
C LEU A 81 -9.15 0.44 -19.51
N LYS A 82 -8.61 1.24 -20.44
CA LYS A 82 -8.65 2.71 -20.35
C LYS A 82 -9.71 3.34 -21.25
N ASP A 83 -10.20 2.59 -22.23
CA ASP A 83 -10.99 3.09 -23.35
C ASP A 83 -12.47 2.69 -23.29
N ALA A 84 -13.19 2.99 -24.37
CA ALA A 84 -14.59 2.63 -24.55
C ALA A 84 -14.87 1.12 -24.42
N SER A 85 -13.86 0.25 -24.58
CA SER A 85 -13.97 -1.17 -24.31
C SER A 85 -14.37 -1.49 -22.88
N ALA A 86 -13.93 -0.68 -21.90
CA ALA A 86 -14.31 -0.83 -20.50
C ALA A 86 -15.80 -0.53 -20.29
N THR A 87 -16.32 0.53 -20.93
CA THR A 87 -17.73 0.92 -20.81
C THR A 87 -18.64 -0.03 -21.58
N ALA A 88 -18.17 -0.66 -22.66
CA ALA A 88 -18.92 -1.64 -23.41
C ALA A 88 -19.22 -2.90 -22.58
N ILE A 89 -18.30 -3.32 -21.71
CA ILE A 89 -18.43 -4.54 -20.89
C ILE A 89 -19.09 -4.23 -19.55
N TYR A 90 -18.68 -3.13 -18.89
CA TYR A 90 -19.04 -2.83 -17.49
C TYR A 90 -19.99 -1.64 -17.33
N GLY A 91 -20.47 -1.08 -18.46
CA GLY A 91 -21.41 0.05 -18.47
C GLY A 91 -20.83 1.30 -17.80
N SER A 92 -21.68 2.09 -17.18
CA SER A 92 -21.31 3.33 -16.49
C SER A 92 -20.28 3.13 -15.37
N ARG A 93 -20.24 1.96 -14.74
CA ARG A 93 -19.24 1.61 -13.72
C ARG A 93 -17.81 1.58 -14.27
N GLY A 94 -17.64 1.30 -15.56
CA GLY A 94 -16.34 1.32 -16.24
C GLY A 94 -15.91 2.70 -16.75
N ALA A 95 -16.69 3.76 -16.52
CA ALA A 95 -16.42 5.09 -17.06
C ALA A 95 -15.05 5.67 -16.62
N ASN A 96 -14.60 5.39 -15.43
CA ASN A 96 -13.28 5.81 -14.90
C ASN A 96 -12.15 4.82 -15.27
N GLY A 97 -12.42 3.86 -16.15
CA GLY A 97 -11.53 2.75 -16.50
C GLY A 97 -11.74 1.53 -15.60
N VAL A 98 -11.15 0.42 -16.01
CA VAL A 98 -11.26 -0.86 -15.31
C VAL A 98 -9.86 -1.44 -15.09
N VAL A 99 -9.59 -1.88 -13.87
CA VAL A 99 -8.39 -2.64 -13.50
C VAL A 99 -8.81 -4.09 -13.32
N MET A 100 -8.41 -4.94 -14.28
CA MET A 100 -8.66 -6.38 -14.25
C MET A 100 -7.48 -7.08 -13.61
N VAL A 101 -7.73 -7.84 -12.57
CA VAL A 101 -6.73 -8.66 -11.88
C VAL A 101 -7.08 -10.11 -12.11
N THR A 102 -6.14 -10.84 -12.66
CA THR A 102 -6.22 -12.30 -12.78
C THR A 102 -5.32 -12.91 -11.72
N THR A 103 -5.90 -13.74 -10.88
CA THR A 103 -5.15 -14.46 -9.85
C THR A 103 -4.61 -15.78 -10.40
N LYS A 104 -3.60 -16.33 -9.73
CA LYS A 104 -3.00 -17.60 -10.11
C LYS A 104 -4.02 -18.71 -10.09
N GLN A 105 -4.01 -19.50 -11.17
CA GLN A 105 -4.82 -20.69 -11.30
C GLN A 105 -3.91 -21.91 -11.44
N ALA A 106 -4.35 -23.04 -10.94
CA ALA A 106 -3.62 -24.28 -11.08
C ALA A 106 -3.70 -24.81 -12.51
N GLN A 107 -2.60 -25.39 -12.97
CA GLN A 107 -2.53 -26.10 -14.23
C GLN A 107 -2.69 -27.62 -13.98
N GLU A 108 -3.31 -28.30 -14.93
CA GLU A 108 -3.49 -29.75 -14.86
C GLU A 108 -2.14 -30.47 -14.91
N GLY A 109 -1.99 -31.53 -14.12
CA GLY A 109 -0.83 -32.44 -14.18
C GLY A 109 0.44 -31.95 -13.50
N HIS A 110 0.43 -30.78 -12.87
CA HIS A 110 1.61 -30.24 -12.18
C HIS A 110 1.27 -29.83 -10.75
N THR A 111 2.07 -30.28 -9.80
CA THR A 111 1.98 -29.79 -8.40
C THR A 111 3.23 -28.97 -8.09
N GLU A 112 3.00 -27.74 -7.69
CA GLU A 112 4.04 -26.78 -7.38
C GLU A 112 3.79 -26.21 -5.98
N ILE A 113 4.83 -26.24 -5.14
CA ILE A 113 4.82 -25.60 -3.83
C ILE A 113 5.88 -24.52 -3.85
N ASN A 114 5.46 -23.28 -3.62
CA ASN A 114 6.34 -22.13 -3.56
C ASN A 114 6.33 -21.54 -2.15
N PHE A 115 7.53 -21.28 -1.65
CA PHE A 115 7.74 -20.56 -0.41
C PHE A 115 8.57 -19.31 -0.70
N ASP A 116 8.02 -18.15 -0.41
CA ASP A 116 8.67 -16.86 -0.58
C ASP A 116 8.83 -16.21 0.80
N TYR A 117 10.05 -15.85 1.14
CA TYR A 117 10.36 -15.06 2.33
C TYR A 117 11.14 -13.82 1.94
N SER A 118 10.74 -12.66 2.43
CA SER A 118 11.52 -11.44 2.30
C SER A 118 11.58 -10.67 3.60
N TYR A 119 12.76 -10.13 3.88
CA TYR A 119 13.02 -9.23 4.99
C TYR A 119 13.57 -7.92 4.45
N GLY A 120 13.10 -6.81 4.95
CA GLY A 120 13.55 -5.49 4.56
C GLY A 120 13.68 -4.58 5.77
N ILE A 121 14.49 -3.54 5.60
CA ILE A 121 14.69 -2.48 6.59
C ILE A 121 14.34 -1.16 5.93
N GLN A 122 13.54 -0.35 6.61
CA GLN A 122 13.12 0.97 6.17
C GLN A 122 13.73 2.03 7.07
N HIS A 123 14.17 3.10 6.46
CA HIS A 123 14.61 4.31 7.18
C HIS A 123 14.13 5.55 6.43
N SER A 124 14.13 6.67 7.10
CA SER A 124 13.83 7.95 6.43
C SER A 124 14.94 8.28 5.44
N ALA A 125 14.57 8.46 4.17
CA ALA A 125 15.55 8.81 3.13
C ALA A 125 16.15 10.20 3.34
N LYS A 126 15.38 11.12 3.92
CA LYS A 126 15.80 12.48 4.22
C LYS A 126 15.02 13.01 5.42
N THR A 127 15.73 13.61 6.35
CA THR A 127 15.16 14.37 7.47
C THR A 127 15.49 15.85 7.28
N TYR A 128 14.63 16.72 7.77
CA TYR A 128 14.92 18.15 7.79
C TYR A 128 15.91 18.43 8.91
N LYS A 129 16.87 19.30 8.62
CA LYS A 129 17.71 19.89 9.65
C LYS A 129 16.84 20.89 10.43
N MET A 130 16.53 20.57 11.68
CA MET A 130 15.81 21.45 12.58
C MET A 130 16.80 22.31 13.36
N LEU A 131 16.35 23.45 13.83
CA LEU A 131 17.10 24.24 14.79
C LEU A 131 17.18 23.48 16.11
N ASP A 132 18.32 23.55 16.76
CA ASP A 132 18.46 23.11 18.16
C ASP A 132 17.79 24.11 19.12
N ALA A 133 17.72 23.76 20.41
CA ALA A 133 17.01 24.59 21.39
C ALA A 133 17.62 26.00 21.53
N SER A 134 18.94 26.10 21.54
CA SER A 134 19.67 27.36 21.58
C SER A 134 19.38 28.24 20.35
N GLN A 135 19.49 27.67 19.15
CA GLN A 135 19.21 28.36 17.89
C GLN A 135 17.75 28.81 17.81
N TYR A 136 16.81 27.95 18.22
CA TYR A 136 15.39 28.28 18.23
C TYR A 136 15.11 29.45 19.18
N ALA A 137 15.67 29.43 20.41
CA ALA A 137 15.48 30.50 21.36
C ALA A 137 16.07 31.84 20.89
N ALA A 138 17.25 31.81 20.27
CA ALA A 138 17.87 33.00 19.68
C ALA A 138 17.00 33.59 18.57
N LEU A 139 16.54 32.74 17.61
CA LEU A 139 15.66 33.16 16.52
C LEU A 139 14.31 33.71 17.03
N HIS A 140 13.73 33.06 18.05
CA HIS A 140 12.49 33.51 18.67
C HIS A 140 12.66 34.89 19.32
N ASN A 141 13.78 35.12 20.05
CA ASN A 141 14.07 36.42 20.65
C ASN A 141 14.28 37.51 19.58
N GLU A 142 15.00 37.21 18.52
CA GLU A 142 15.18 38.13 17.39
C GLU A 142 13.83 38.50 16.73
N MET A 143 12.99 37.49 16.46
CA MET A 143 11.66 37.69 15.92
C MET A 143 10.80 38.61 16.80
N ARG A 144 10.82 38.43 18.14
CA ARG A 144 10.08 39.25 19.09
C ARG A 144 10.62 40.69 19.17
N THR A 145 11.94 40.84 19.15
CA THR A 145 12.58 42.17 19.13
C THR A 145 12.22 42.95 17.87
N ASN A 146 12.22 42.29 16.72
CA ASN A 146 11.87 42.90 15.42
C ASN A 146 10.38 43.22 15.28
N ALA A 147 9.51 42.53 16.01
CA ALA A 147 8.07 42.76 15.99
C ALA A 147 7.62 44.02 16.73
N GLY A 148 8.44 44.53 17.65
CA GLY A 148 8.20 45.80 18.36
C GLY A 148 8.16 45.65 19.87
N PRO A 149 8.21 46.78 20.59
CA PRO A 149 8.33 46.80 22.05
C PRO A 149 7.10 46.24 22.80
N GLU A 150 5.96 46.09 22.12
CA GLU A 150 4.75 45.46 22.66
C GLU A 150 4.87 43.93 22.82
N TYR A 151 5.86 43.32 22.18
CA TYR A 151 6.09 41.87 22.28
C TYR A 151 7.20 41.56 23.30
N SER A 152 6.81 41.11 24.47
CA SER A 152 7.77 40.70 25.52
C SER A 152 8.54 39.45 25.12
N LEU A 153 9.82 39.39 25.50
CA LEU A 153 10.64 38.19 25.35
C LEU A 153 10.12 37.09 26.27
N ASN A 154 10.25 35.84 25.82
CA ASN A 154 9.93 34.70 26.67
C ASN A 154 11.03 34.54 27.76
N PRO A 155 10.70 34.60 29.07
CA PRO A 155 11.69 34.43 30.14
C PRO A 155 12.46 33.11 30.04
N ALA A 156 11.85 32.04 29.50
CA ALA A 156 12.52 30.76 29.31
C ALA A 156 13.64 30.80 28.24
N PHE A 157 13.67 31.85 27.42
CA PHE A 157 14.67 32.04 26.35
C PHE A 157 15.62 33.23 26.67
N ALA A 158 15.65 33.66 27.91
CA ALA A 158 16.49 34.82 28.30
C ALA A 158 17.99 34.59 28.05
N ASP A 159 18.43 33.35 28.21
CA ASP A 159 19.79 32.92 27.88
C ASP A 159 19.73 31.70 26.93
N PRO A 160 19.71 31.93 25.60
CA PRO A 160 19.64 30.89 24.61
C PRO A 160 20.77 29.85 24.69
N GLU A 161 22.00 30.28 25.04
CA GLU A 161 23.16 29.39 25.07
C GLU A 161 23.04 28.34 26.19
N SER A 162 22.40 28.70 27.29
CA SER A 162 22.18 27.79 28.43
C SER A 162 21.27 26.60 28.10
N LEU A 163 20.47 26.68 27.03
CA LEU A 163 19.55 25.62 26.64
C LEU A 163 20.25 24.47 25.91
N GLY A 164 21.47 24.68 25.38
CA GLY A 164 22.23 23.68 24.66
C GLY A 164 21.49 23.16 23.41
N ALA A 165 21.77 21.93 23.03
CA ALA A 165 21.15 21.32 21.85
C ALA A 165 19.67 20.97 22.04
N GLY A 166 19.23 20.71 23.29
CA GLY A 166 17.88 20.27 23.58
C GLY A 166 17.56 18.88 23.03
N THR A 167 16.30 18.66 22.67
CA THR A 167 15.83 17.37 22.17
C THR A 167 15.83 17.34 20.64
N ASP A 168 16.48 16.36 20.04
CA ASP A 168 16.31 16.07 18.62
C ASP A 168 14.96 15.37 18.41
N TRP A 169 13.96 16.15 18.02
CA TRP A 169 12.60 15.65 17.79
C TRP A 169 12.49 14.72 16.58
N MET A 170 13.40 14.86 15.60
CA MET A 170 13.41 13.97 14.45
C MET A 170 13.86 12.57 14.86
N ASP A 171 14.92 12.44 15.65
CA ASP A 171 15.38 11.16 16.19
C ASP A 171 14.39 10.58 17.21
N ALA A 172 13.76 11.45 18.00
CA ALA A 172 12.74 11.02 18.96
C ALA A 172 11.51 10.37 18.29
N ILE A 173 11.11 10.85 17.11
CA ILE A 173 9.90 10.40 16.39
C ILE A 173 10.20 9.30 15.40
N PHE A 174 11.31 9.39 14.66
CA PHE A 174 11.67 8.43 13.63
C PHE A 174 12.55 7.30 14.15
N ARG A 175 12.49 6.18 13.44
CA ARG A 175 13.31 4.99 13.68
C ARG A 175 13.60 4.26 12.39
N THR A 176 14.62 3.45 12.39
CA THR A 176 14.78 2.36 11.43
C THR A 176 13.81 1.24 11.79
N ALA A 177 13.07 0.76 10.80
CA ALA A 177 11.94 -0.15 11.04
C ALA A 177 12.01 -1.39 10.13
N PRO A 178 11.82 -2.61 10.68
CA PRO A 178 11.81 -3.83 9.90
C PRO A 178 10.47 -4.02 9.19
N MET A 179 10.53 -4.77 8.08
CA MET A 179 9.37 -5.35 7.41
C MET A 179 9.66 -6.80 7.03
N GLN A 180 8.65 -7.64 7.09
CA GLN A 180 8.75 -9.06 6.75
C GLN A 180 7.55 -9.47 5.93
N LYS A 181 7.80 -10.37 4.98
CA LYS A 181 6.77 -10.98 4.14
C LYS A 181 7.05 -12.47 4.03
N VAL A 182 6.06 -13.26 4.32
CA VAL A 182 6.08 -14.72 4.15
C VAL A 182 4.92 -15.10 3.26
N ASN A 183 5.16 -15.92 2.25
CA ASN A 183 4.12 -16.44 1.40
C ASN A 183 4.37 -17.92 1.12
N LEU A 184 3.34 -18.74 1.34
CA LEU A 184 3.32 -20.15 1.00
C LEU A 184 2.20 -20.37 0.00
N SER A 185 2.51 -20.91 -1.18
CA SER A 185 1.50 -21.24 -2.17
C SER A 185 1.64 -22.66 -2.67
N MET A 186 0.52 -23.31 -2.87
CA MET A 186 0.39 -24.64 -3.43
C MET A 186 -0.54 -24.58 -4.63
N LEU A 187 -0.02 -24.95 -5.78
CA LEU A 187 -0.78 -25.08 -7.02
C LEU A 187 -0.72 -26.54 -7.45
N GLY A 188 -1.84 -27.09 -7.86
CA GLY A 188 -1.85 -28.47 -8.33
C GLY A 188 -3.20 -28.91 -8.82
N GLY A 189 -3.23 -30.05 -9.51
CA GLY A 189 -4.49 -30.58 -9.97
C GLY A 189 -4.33 -31.74 -10.93
N ASN A 190 -5.45 -32.32 -11.23
CA ASN A 190 -5.61 -33.36 -12.24
C ASN A 190 -6.75 -32.96 -13.20
N GLN A 191 -7.10 -33.85 -14.14
CA GLN A 191 -8.16 -33.60 -15.13
C GLN A 191 -9.54 -33.28 -14.53
N LYS A 192 -9.79 -33.64 -13.26
CA LYS A 192 -11.07 -33.43 -12.59
C LYS A 192 -11.06 -32.26 -11.64
N ILE A 193 -9.97 -32.06 -10.89
CA ILE A 193 -9.88 -31.04 -9.85
C ILE A 193 -8.54 -30.34 -9.98
N SER A 194 -8.57 -29.01 -10.01
CA SER A 194 -7.38 -28.17 -9.88
C SER A 194 -7.57 -27.14 -8.76
N HIS A 195 -6.50 -26.87 -8.02
CA HIS A 195 -6.52 -25.91 -6.92
C HIS A 195 -5.26 -25.06 -6.91
N ALA A 196 -5.43 -23.79 -6.58
CA ALA A 196 -4.37 -22.85 -6.27
C ALA A 196 -4.70 -22.24 -4.91
N THR A 197 -3.92 -22.55 -3.89
CA THR A 197 -4.12 -22.06 -2.52
C THR A 197 -2.86 -21.36 -2.05
N SER A 198 -2.99 -20.19 -1.46
CA SER A 198 -1.88 -19.44 -0.88
C SER A 198 -2.23 -18.90 0.49
N LEU A 199 -1.21 -18.84 1.36
CA LEU A 199 -1.24 -18.22 2.66
C LEU A 199 -0.13 -17.19 2.72
N GLY A 200 -0.49 -15.92 2.96
CA GLY A 200 0.43 -14.82 3.04
C GLY A 200 0.38 -14.15 4.41
N TYR A 201 1.55 -13.88 5.00
CA TYR A 201 1.69 -13.04 6.18
C TYR A 201 2.63 -11.89 5.88
N TYR A 202 2.19 -10.69 6.19
CA TYR A 202 2.96 -9.47 6.03
C TYR A 202 2.95 -8.67 7.31
N THR A 203 4.12 -8.22 7.76
CA THR A 203 4.28 -7.29 8.87
C THR A 203 5.23 -6.18 8.51
N GLN A 204 4.89 -4.97 8.87
CA GLN A 204 5.67 -3.77 8.64
C GLN A 204 5.57 -2.86 9.85
N ASP A 205 6.70 -2.61 10.48
CA ASP A 205 6.83 -1.51 11.42
C ASP A 205 7.00 -0.20 10.65
N GLY A 206 6.42 0.88 11.12
CA GLY A 206 6.62 2.18 10.50
C GLY A 206 7.89 2.88 10.96
N ILE A 207 8.45 3.69 10.06
CA ILE A 207 9.57 4.57 10.39
C ILE A 207 9.20 5.63 11.44
N MET A 208 7.93 5.97 11.57
CA MET A 208 7.41 6.75 12.70
C MET A 208 7.10 5.81 13.85
N LYS A 209 7.62 6.07 15.05
CA LYS A 209 7.36 5.26 16.26
C LYS A 209 5.84 5.13 16.50
N ASN A 210 5.41 4.00 17.04
CA ASN A 210 4.00 3.67 17.29
C ASN A 210 3.11 3.49 16.05
N SER A 211 3.72 3.29 14.88
CA SER A 211 3.00 2.89 13.69
C SER A 211 3.39 1.47 13.26
N SER A 212 2.42 0.68 12.88
CA SER A 212 2.64 -0.69 12.38
C SER A 212 1.45 -1.17 11.54
N TYR A 213 1.71 -2.16 10.71
CA TYR A 213 0.70 -2.82 9.89
C TYR A 213 0.99 -4.31 9.77
N ASN A 214 -0.02 -5.12 10.03
CA ASN A 214 0.04 -6.56 9.87
C ASN A 214 -1.12 -7.02 9.01
N ARG A 215 -0.87 -7.97 8.11
CA ARG A 215 -1.91 -8.58 7.27
C ARG A 215 -1.68 -10.08 7.17
N LEU A 216 -2.73 -10.85 7.43
CA LEU A 216 -2.83 -12.26 7.11
C LEU A 216 -3.80 -12.41 5.94
N SER A 217 -3.41 -13.12 4.89
CA SER A 217 -4.24 -13.35 3.71
C SER A 217 -4.27 -14.83 3.35
N LEU A 218 -5.45 -15.32 3.03
CA LEU A 218 -5.68 -16.65 2.49
C LEU A 218 -6.43 -16.50 1.16
N GLN A 219 -5.89 -17.08 0.12
CA GLN A 219 -6.57 -17.19 -1.17
C GLN A 219 -6.66 -18.67 -1.56
N SER A 220 -7.82 -19.09 -2.08
CA SER A 220 -8.00 -20.44 -2.59
C SER A 220 -8.91 -20.40 -3.82
N ASN A 221 -8.38 -20.85 -4.94
CA ASN A 221 -9.08 -20.99 -6.21
C ASN A 221 -9.18 -22.48 -6.51
N ILE A 222 -10.41 -23.01 -6.54
CA ILE A 222 -10.69 -24.41 -6.81
C ILE A 222 -11.55 -24.50 -8.05
N SER A 223 -11.19 -25.38 -8.97
CA SER A 223 -11.98 -25.69 -10.15
C SER A 223 -12.20 -27.20 -10.22
N SER A 224 -13.45 -27.61 -10.36
CA SER A 224 -13.83 -29.03 -10.44
C SER A 224 -14.69 -29.28 -11.68
N LYS A 225 -14.27 -30.21 -12.53
CA LYS A 225 -15.05 -30.72 -13.67
C LYS A 225 -15.94 -31.87 -13.17
N LEU A 226 -17.22 -31.58 -12.93
CA LEU A 226 -18.20 -32.56 -12.46
C LEU A 226 -18.66 -33.47 -13.60
N ALA A 227 -18.74 -32.92 -14.84
CA ALA A 227 -19.08 -33.65 -16.06
C ALA A 227 -18.31 -33.01 -17.23
N SER A 228 -18.38 -33.63 -18.42
CA SER A 228 -17.73 -33.12 -19.63
C SER A 228 -18.11 -31.68 -19.96
N ASN A 229 -19.31 -31.25 -19.61
CA ASN A 229 -19.88 -29.92 -19.87
C ASN A 229 -20.16 -29.09 -18.61
N ILE A 230 -19.82 -29.60 -17.41
CA ILE A 230 -20.09 -28.90 -16.16
C ILE A 230 -18.77 -28.69 -15.40
N THR A 231 -18.39 -27.43 -15.24
CA THR A 231 -17.25 -27.04 -14.42
C THR A 231 -17.74 -26.09 -13.32
N VAL A 232 -17.43 -26.42 -12.08
CA VAL A 232 -17.69 -25.57 -10.90
C VAL A 232 -16.38 -24.91 -10.48
N ARG A 233 -16.41 -23.60 -10.26
CA ARG A 233 -15.30 -22.83 -9.74
C ARG A 233 -15.69 -22.13 -8.44
N ALA A 234 -14.81 -22.19 -7.47
CA ALA A 234 -14.94 -21.50 -6.20
C ALA A 234 -13.67 -20.68 -5.94
N ASN A 235 -13.85 -19.38 -5.74
CA ASN A 235 -12.77 -18.47 -5.40
C ASN A 235 -13.03 -17.91 -4.00
N VAL A 236 -12.10 -18.13 -3.08
CA VAL A 236 -12.20 -17.67 -1.70
C VAL A 236 -11.01 -16.75 -1.43
N ASN A 237 -11.29 -15.55 -0.98
CA ASN A 237 -10.29 -14.58 -0.54
C ASN A 237 -10.65 -14.11 0.86
N LEU A 238 -9.77 -14.36 1.81
CA LEU A 238 -9.90 -13.90 3.20
C LEU A 238 -8.69 -13.05 3.55
N SER A 239 -8.93 -11.92 4.22
CA SER A 239 -7.88 -11.05 4.71
C SER A 239 -8.23 -10.52 6.09
N ALA A 240 -7.27 -10.59 7.00
CA ALA A 240 -7.34 -9.97 8.31
C ALA A 240 -6.21 -8.96 8.45
N GLU A 241 -6.55 -7.74 8.82
CA GLU A 241 -5.60 -6.63 8.94
C GLU A 241 -5.66 -6.01 10.33
N ASN A 242 -4.48 -5.61 10.80
CA ASN A 242 -4.34 -4.79 11.98
C ASN A 242 -3.41 -3.63 11.67
N ARG A 243 -3.90 -2.41 11.85
CA ARG A 243 -3.14 -1.17 11.64
C ARG A 243 -3.10 -0.39 12.94
N ARG A 244 -1.90 0.00 13.35
CA ARG A 244 -1.69 0.97 14.41
C ARG A 244 -1.19 2.26 13.78
N THR A 245 -1.89 3.35 14.03
CA THR A 245 -1.49 4.69 13.61
C THR A 245 -1.23 5.55 14.84
N PRO A 246 -0.18 6.37 14.86
CA PRO A 246 0.00 7.32 15.94
C PRO A 246 -1.17 8.32 15.91
N VAL A 247 -1.72 8.62 17.07
CA VAL A 247 -2.77 9.63 17.19
C VAL A 247 -2.08 10.99 17.17
N SER A 248 -2.37 11.78 16.14
CA SER A 248 -1.98 13.18 16.09
C SER A 248 -3.14 14.01 16.63
N TYR A 249 -2.98 14.58 17.81
CA TYR A 249 -3.91 15.61 18.29
C TYR A 249 -3.47 16.94 17.66
N THR A 250 -4.24 17.40 16.68
CA THR A 250 -4.19 18.82 16.30
C THR A 250 -5.08 19.58 17.27
N HIS A 251 -4.46 20.36 18.10
CA HIS A 251 -5.15 21.37 18.92
C HIS A 251 -5.33 22.65 18.11
#